data_1262c9917271eda81889efc0054cee3d
#
_entry.id   1262c9917271eda81889efc0054cee3d
#
_cell.length_a   1.000
_cell.length_b   1.000
_cell.length_c   1.000
_cell.angle_alpha   90.00
_cell.angle_beta   90.00
_cell.angle_gamma   90.00
#
_symmetry.space_group_name_H-M   'P 1'
#
loop_
_entity.id
_entity.type
_entity.pdbx_description
1 polymer ?
#
loop_
_entity_poly.entity_id
_entity_poly.type
_entity_poly.pdbx_seq_one_letter_code
_entity_poly.pdbx_strand_id
1 'polypeptide(L)'
;MVQNLHAHSVFCDGKNTPEEMIRACLAAGMDSAGISIHSPLPFANGWAAKAENVAPFLHEMRRLKAKYAGQIAVYAGVEWDVLSDAGWLEPFDYAIGSAHFLPVGDDPKAYPTVDDSPETTRCFLAEHFD
;
A
#
# COMPACT_ATOMS: atom_id res chain seq x y z
N MET A 1 18.31 -11.07 9.76
CA MET A 1 17.64 -9.79 9.39
C MET A 1 16.15 -10.00 9.53
N VAL A 2 15.49 -9.22 10.38
CA VAL A 2 14.04 -9.23 10.58
C VAL A 2 13.51 -7.92 10.04
N GLN A 3 12.50 -7.97 9.15
CA GLN A 3 11.99 -6.78 8.48
C GLN A 3 10.48 -6.84 8.31
N ASN A 4 9.84 -5.67 8.33
CA ASN A 4 8.48 -5.48 7.89
C ASN A 4 8.50 -4.48 6.72
N LEU A 5 8.08 -4.92 5.54
CA LEU A 5 8.04 -4.10 4.33
C LEU A 5 6.61 -3.92 3.78
N HIS A 6 5.60 -4.43 4.49
CA HIS A 6 4.20 -4.27 4.09
C HIS A 6 3.38 -3.77 5.29
N ALA A 7 3.26 -2.47 5.38
CA ALA A 7 2.49 -1.80 6.43
C ALA A 7 1.91 -0.48 5.91
N HIS A 8 0.64 -0.26 6.21
CA HIS A 8 -0.12 0.92 5.78
C HIS A 8 -0.15 2.01 6.86
N SER A 9 -0.43 3.23 6.45
CA SER A 9 -0.48 4.38 7.34
C SER A 9 -1.65 5.30 6.99
N VAL A 10 -1.81 6.37 7.77
CA VAL A 10 -2.86 7.41 7.54
C VAL A 10 -2.78 8.11 6.17
N PHE A 11 -1.78 7.81 5.35
CA PHE A 11 -1.70 8.31 3.97
C PHE A 11 -2.55 7.51 2.98
N CYS A 12 -3.05 6.32 3.39
CA CYS A 12 -4.06 5.54 2.70
C CYS A 12 -5.10 5.04 3.71
N ASP A 13 -5.22 3.76 3.96
CA ASP A 13 -6.23 3.14 4.83
C ASP A 13 -5.72 2.73 6.22
N GLY A 14 -4.44 2.91 6.49
CA GLY A 14 -3.86 2.63 7.80
C GLY A 14 -4.31 3.63 8.87
N LYS A 15 -4.26 3.22 10.13
CA LYS A 15 -4.73 4.01 11.28
C LYS A 15 -3.62 4.81 11.96
N ASN A 16 -2.38 4.39 11.80
CA ASN A 16 -1.22 4.96 12.47
C ASN A 16 -0.40 5.80 11.50
N THR A 17 0.36 6.76 12.04
CA THR A 17 1.33 7.52 11.27
C THR A 17 2.53 6.63 10.88
N PRO A 18 3.27 6.97 9.81
CA PRO A 18 4.51 6.26 9.47
C PRO A 18 5.51 6.19 10.63
N GLU A 19 5.61 7.26 11.42
CA GLU A 19 6.52 7.32 12.55
C GLU A 19 6.13 6.34 13.68
N GLU A 20 4.84 6.22 14.00
CA GLU A 20 4.36 5.24 14.97
C GLU A 20 4.67 3.81 14.54
N MET A 21 4.50 3.51 13.25
CA MET A 21 4.82 2.19 12.69
C MET A 21 6.32 1.88 12.77
N ILE A 22 7.17 2.84 12.41
CA ILE A 22 8.63 2.69 12.51
C ILE A 22 9.08 2.48 13.96
N ARG A 23 8.51 3.23 14.91
CA ARG A 23 8.78 3.05 16.34
C ARG A 23 8.38 1.68 16.85
N ALA A 24 7.25 1.15 16.38
CA ALA A 24 6.80 -0.19 16.72
C ALA A 24 7.76 -1.26 16.18
N CYS A 25 8.22 -1.13 14.93
CA CYS A 25 9.22 -2.02 14.35
C CYS A 25 10.55 -1.98 15.12
N LEU A 26 11.01 -0.78 15.49
CA LEU A 26 12.24 -0.60 16.28
C LEU A 26 12.08 -1.25 17.67
N ALA A 27 10.97 -1.04 18.34
CA ALA A 27 10.68 -1.65 19.64
C ALA A 27 10.58 -3.19 19.57
N ALA A 28 10.16 -3.73 18.43
CA ALA A 28 10.13 -5.16 18.16
C ALA A 28 11.50 -5.76 17.77
N GLY A 29 12.57 -4.94 17.73
CA GLY A 29 13.92 -5.39 17.38
C GLY A 29 14.09 -5.71 15.90
N MET A 30 13.34 -5.07 15.01
CA MET A 30 13.48 -5.24 13.57
C MET A 30 14.68 -4.46 13.03
N ASP A 31 15.33 -5.00 12.00
CA ASP A 31 16.46 -4.37 11.30
C ASP A 31 16.00 -3.30 10.30
N SER A 32 14.78 -3.45 9.77
CA SER A 32 14.20 -2.50 8.82
C SER A 32 12.69 -2.41 8.91
N ALA A 33 12.16 -1.22 8.57
CA ALA A 33 10.75 -0.91 8.45
C ALA A 33 10.48 -0.23 7.10
N GLY A 34 9.56 -0.80 6.33
CA GLY A 34 9.00 -0.19 5.13
C GLY A 34 7.53 0.14 5.35
N ILE A 35 7.16 1.35 4.98
CA ILE A 35 5.76 1.75 4.94
C ILE A 35 5.36 1.78 3.47
N SER A 36 4.39 0.96 3.11
CA SER A 36 3.84 0.89 1.75
C SER A 36 2.46 1.54 1.73
N ILE A 37 2.26 2.54 0.89
CA ILE A 37 0.92 3.06 0.65
C ILE A 37 0.32 2.33 -0.55
N HIS A 38 -1.00 2.15 -0.56
CA HIS A 38 -1.68 1.73 -1.79
C HIS A 38 -1.48 2.77 -2.89
N SER A 39 -1.15 2.34 -4.10
CA SER A 39 -1.02 3.24 -5.25
C SER A 39 -2.35 3.95 -5.57
N PRO A 40 -2.32 5.19 -6.06
CA PRO A 40 -3.53 5.84 -6.54
C PRO A 40 -4.17 5.05 -7.69
N LEU A 41 -5.48 4.84 -7.62
CA LEU A 41 -6.26 4.18 -8.65
C LEU A 41 -6.94 5.20 -9.58
N PRO A 42 -7.23 4.84 -10.85
CA PRO A 42 -7.87 5.74 -11.81
C PRO A 42 -9.35 5.97 -11.54
N PHE A 43 -9.90 5.39 -10.49
CA PHE A 43 -11.28 5.55 -10.05
C PHE A 43 -11.36 5.76 -8.54
N ALA A 44 -12.45 6.40 -8.11
CA ALA A 44 -12.67 6.70 -6.70
C ALA A 44 -12.91 5.42 -5.88
N ASN A 45 -12.17 5.28 -4.79
CA ASN A 45 -12.30 4.22 -3.80
C ASN A 45 -12.04 4.81 -2.40
N GLY A 46 -12.33 4.03 -1.35
CA GLY A 46 -12.24 4.50 0.04
C GLY A 46 -10.93 4.19 0.75
N TRP A 47 -9.97 3.49 0.11
CA TRP A 47 -8.80 2.95 0.79
C TRP A 47 -7.46 3.27 0.10
N ALA A 48 -7.40 3.38 -1.22
CA ALA A 48 -6.17 3.72 -1.91
C ALA A 48 -5.72 5.16 -1.60
N ALA A 49 -4.42 5.41 -1.70
CA ALA A 49 -3.89 6.75 -1.54
C ALA A 49 -4.44 7.68 -2.61
N LYS A 50 -4.79 8.89 -2.22
CA LYS A 50 -5.07 9.94 -3.19
C LYS A 50 -3.77 10.42 -3.80
N ALA A 51 -3.78 10.79 -5.08
CA ALA A 51 -2.58 11.27 -5.80
C ALA A 51 -1.89 12.44 -5.06
N GLU A 52 -2.67 13.35 -4.45
CA GLU A 52 -2.16 14.48 -3.67
C GLU A 52 -1.43 14.05 -2.38
N ASN A 53 -1.66 12.84 -1.87
CA ASN A 53 -1.02 12.33 -0.66
C ASN A 53 0.36 11.70 -0.91
N VAL A 54 0.69 11.36 -2.15
CA VAL A 54 1.95 10.67 -2.49
C VAL A 54 3.17 11.54 -2.18
N ALA A 55 3.20 12.78 -2.65
CA ALA A 55 4.32 13.68 -2.39
C ALA A 55 4.51 14.02 -0.89
N PRO A 56 3.45 14.33 -0.10
CA PRO A 56 3.54 14.44 1.35
C PRO A 56 4.06 13.17 2.04
N PHE A 57 3.61 11.99 1.63
CA PHE A 57 4.10 10.71 2.15
C PHE A 57 5.60 10.55 1.92
N LEU A 58 6.06 10.73 0.70
CA LEU A 58 7.48 10.63 0.35
C LEU A 58 8.35 11.65 1.09
N HIS A 59 7.82 12.86 1.32
CA HIS A 59 8.50 13.87 2.14
C HIS A 59 8.66 13.38 3.58
N GLU A 60 7.60 12.86 4.18
CA GLU A 60 7.62 12.33 5.55
C GLU A 60 8.57 11.12 5.67
N MET A 61 8.54 10.20 4.70
CA MET A 61 9.44 9.04 4.72
C MET A 61 10.92 9.44 4.63
N ARG A 62 11.27 10.46 3.81
CA ARG A 62 12.64 11.00 3.79
C ARG A 62 13.06 11.60 5.13
N ARG A 63 12.18 12.35 5.78
CA ARG A 63 12.39 12.90 7.12
C ARG A 63 12.65 11.79 8.15
N LEU A 64 11.85 10.74 8.11
CA LEU A 64 11.95 9.60 9.04
C LEU A 64 13.20 8.76 8.77
N LYS A 65 13.55 8.54 7.51
CA LYS A 65 14.82 7.87 7.12
C LYS A 65 16.05 8.59 7.73
N ALA A 66 16.06 9.91 7.68
CA ALA A 66 17.13 10.71 8.30
C ALA A 66 17.07 10.65 9.84
N LYS A 67 15.86 10.74 10.43
CA LYS A 67 15.67 10.73 11.90
C LYS A 67 16.11 9.42 12.54
N TYR A 68 15.84 8.29 11.91
CA TYR A 68 16.12 6.96 12.45
C TYR A 68 17.41 6.33 11.91
N ALA A 69 18.24 7.11 11.19
CA ALA A 69 19.52 6.65 10.68
C ALA A 69 20.40 6.07 11.80
N GLY A 70 20.96 4.90 11.57
CA GLY A 70 21.78 4.18 12.55
C GLY A 70 20.98 3.41 13.63
N GLN A 71 19.65 3.52 13.65
CA GLN A 71 18.79 2.80 14.58
C GLN A 71 18.02 1.69 13.86
N ILE A 72 17.37 2.01 12.73
CA ILE A 72 16.62 1.10 11.89
C ILE A 72 16.65 1.61 10.44
N ALA A 73 16.75 0.70 9.47
CA ALA A 73 16.64 1.09 8.05
C ALA A 73 15.17 1.39 7.72
N VAL A 74 14.91 2.56 7.10
CA VAL A 74 13.55 3.01 6.76
C VAL A 74 13.41 3.10 5.24
N TYR A 75 12.32 2.54 4.72
CA TYR A 75 12.02 2.50 3.29
C TYR A 75 10.60 3.02 3.00
N ALA A 76 10.48 3.82 1.94
CA ALA A 76 9.20 4.23 1.37
C ALA A 76 8.77 3.22 0.30
N GLY A 77 7.67 2.52 0.51
CA GLY A 77 7.13 1.54 -0.41
C GLY A 77 5.83 1.96 -1.05
N VAL A 78 5.48 1.29 -2.13
CA VAL A 78 4.15 1.33 -2.73
C VAL A 78 3.62 -0.09 -2.90
N GLU A 79 2.39 -0.32 -2.49
CA GLU A 79 1.62 -1.47 -2.92
C GLU A 79 0.91 -1.09 -4.21
N TRP A 80 1.54 -1.47 -5.31
CA TRP A 80 1.12 -1.10 -6.65
C TRP A 80 0.07 -2.07 -7.18
N ASP A 81 -1.14 -1.56 -7.38
CA ASP A 81 -2.23 -2.31 -8.00
C ASP A 81 -2.06 -2.37 -9.51
N VAL A 82 -2.40 -3.52 -10.12
CA VAL A 82 -2.32 -3.75 -11.57
C VAL A 82 -3.16 -2.78 -12.41
N LEU A 83 -4.15 -2.13 -11.80
CA LEU A 83 -4.98 -1.10 -12.45
C LEU A 83 -4.42 0.31 -12.28
N SER A 84 -3.34 0.47 -11.53
CA SER A 84 -2.71 1.76 -11.27
C SER A 84 -1.75 2.15 -12.39
N ASP A 85 -1.53 3.45 -12.57
CA ASP A 85 -0.51 3.94 -13.51
C ASP A 85 0.90 3.51 -13.05
N ALA A 86 1.69 2.97 -13.99
CA ALA A 86 3.05 2.52 -13.71
C ALA A 86 4.01 3.66 -13.32
N GLY A 87 3.70 4.90 -13.66
CA GLY A 87 4.45 6.07 -13.24
C GLY A 87 4.52 6.24 -11.71
N TRP A 88 3.58 5.63 -10.97
CA TRP A 88 3.63 5.63 -9.50
C TRP A 88 4.74 4.75 -8.91
N LEU A 89 5.41 3.90 -9.70
CA LEU A 89 6.50 3.05 -9.21
C LEU A 89 7.81 3.83 -8.97
N GLU A 90 8.09 4.83 -9.81
CA GLU A 90 9.39 5.49 -9.88
C GLU A 90 9.86 6.16 -8.57
N PRO A 91 9.01 6.86 -7.79
CA PRO A 91 9.48 7.64 -6.65
C PRO A 91 9.71 6.83 -5.37
N PHE A 92 9.45 5.52 -5.36
CA PHE A 92 9.52 4.66 -4.19
C PHE A 92 10.79 3.84 -4.12
N ASP A 93 11.21 3.46 -2.90
CA ASP A 93 12.38 2.60 -2.68
C ASP A 93 12.11 1.15 -3.13
N TYR A 94 10.82 0.69 -3.08
CA TYR A 94 10.37 -0.65 -3.50
C TYR A 94 8.88 -0.65 -3.84
N ALA A 95 8.45 -1.67 -4.55
CA ALA A 95 7.05 -1.93 -4.86
C ALA A 95 6.64 -3.36 -4.47
N ILE A 96 5.39 -3.49 -4.04
CA ILE A 96 4.68 -4.77 -3.87
C ILE A 96 3.60 -4.80 -4.95
N GLY A 97 3.61 -5.81 -5.81
CA GLY A 97 2.57 -5.98 -6.82
C GLY A 97 1.30 -6.55 -6.21
N SER A 98 0.16 -5.96 -6.50
CA SER A 98 -1.15 -6.40 -5.99
C SER A 98 -2.22 -6.36 -7.07
N ALA A 99 -3.30 -7.11 -6.85
CA ALA A 99 -4.52 -7.08 -7.64
C ALA A 99 -5.71 -7.10 -6.67
N HIS A 100 -6.24 -5.93 -6.33
CA HIS A 100 -7.37 -5.81 -5.42
C HIS A 100 -8.72 -5.88 -6.13
N PHE A 101 -8.73 -5.59 -7.43
CA PHE A 101 -9.93 -5.61 -8.26
C PHE A 101 -9.74 -6.50 -9.47
N LEU A 102 -10.84 -7.09 -9.92
CA LEU A 102 -10.89 -7.82 -11.18
C LEU A 102 -11.65 -6.98 -12.21
N PRO A 103 -11.00 -6.54 -13.31
CA PRO A 103 -11.61 -5.68 -14.30
C PRO A 103 -12.57 -6.47 -15.19
N VAL A 104 -13.78 -6.74 -14.66
CA VAL A 104 -14.85 -7.42 -15.38
C VAL A 104 -15.91 -6.40 -15.80
N GLY A 105 -16.13 -6.27 -17.11
CA GLY A 105 -17.02 -5.24 -17.66
C GLY A 105 -16.35 -3.87 -17.80
N ASP A 106 -17.15 -2.86 -18.13
CA ASP A 106 -16.66 -1.52 -18.51
C ASP A 106 -16.75 -0.49 -17.39
N ASP A 107 -17.45 -0.79 -16.29
CA ASP A 107 -17.61 0.14 -15.15
C ASP A 107 -16.67 -0.22 -13.99
N PRO A 108 -15.61 0.57 -13.75
CA PRO A 108 -14.69 0.31 -12.64
C PRO A 108 -15.35 0.29 -11.25
N LYS A 109 -16.51 0.94 -11.08
CA LYS A 109 -17.24 0.94 -9.81
C LYS A 109 -17.93 -0.41 -9.53
N ALA A 110 -18.11 -1.21 -10.58
CA ALA A 110 -18.69 -2.54 -10.50
C ALA A 110 -17.63 -3.65 -10.43
N TYR A 111 -16.34 -3.31 -10.46
CA TYR A 111 -15.28 -4.30 -10.37
C TYR A 111 -15.33 -5.03 -9.03
N PRO A 112 -15.46 -6.37 -9.02
CA PRO A 112 -15.40 -7.14 -7.79
C PRO A 112 -14.01 -7.03 -7.15
N THR A 113 -13.99 -6.97 -5.83
CA THR A 113 -12.77 -7.01 -5.02
C THR A 113 -12.34 -8.45 -4.76
N VAL A 114 -11.05 -8.72 -4.77
CA VAL A 114 -10.49 -10.08 -4.59
C VAL A 114 -10.45 -10.48 -3.12
N ASP A 115 -10.33 -9.52 -2.23
CA ASP A 115 -10.02 -9.68 -0.80
C ASP A 115 -11.11 -9.15 0.15
N ASP A 116 -12.32 -8.89 -0.36
CA ASP A 116 -13.43 -8.38 0.45
C ASP A 116 -13.91 -9.44 1.46
N SER A 117 -14.42 -10.56 0.97
CA SER A 117 -14.81 -11.69 1.81
C SER A 117 -14.70 -13.02 1.05
N PRO A 118 -14.51 -14.15 1.78
CA PRO A 118 -14.53 -15.47 1.15
C PRO A 118 -15.84 -15.78 0.43
N GLU A 119 -16.95 -15.20 0.85
CA GLU A 119 -18.25 -15.38 0.22
C GLU A 119 -18.35 -14.61 -1.09
N THR A 120 -17.96 -13.33 -1.10
CA THR A 120 -17.90 -12.52 -2.32
C THR A 120 -17.00 -13.15 -3.36
N THR A 121 -15.83 -13.64 -2.96
CA THR A 121 -14.88 -14.31 -3.84
C THR A 121 -15.47 -15.60 -4.43
N ARG A 122 -16.14 -16.43 -3.62
CA ARG A 122 -16.81 -17.67 -4.11
C ARG A 122 -17.92 -17.35 -5.10
N CYS A 123 -18.78 -16.38 -4.80
CA CYS A 123 -19.85 -15.96 -5.70
C CYS A 123 -19.29 -15.49 -7.04
N PHE A 124 -18.25 -14.65 -7.00
CA PHE A 124 -17.58 -14.18 -8.20
C PHE A 124 -16.97 -15.31 -9.03
N LEU A 125 -16.29 -16.27 -8.40
CA LEU A 125 -15.69 -17.41 -9.09
C LEU A 125 -16.78 -18.27 -9.77
N ALA A 126 -17.89 -18.56 -9.07
CA ALA A 126 -19.00 -19.31 -9.64
C ALA A 126 -19.70 -18.59 -10.80
N GLU A 127 -19.74 -17.27 -10.78
CA GLU A 127 -20.37 -16.46 -11.86
C GLU A 127 -19.53 -16.39 -13.14
N HIS A 128 -18.21 -16.45 -13.01
CA HIS A 128 -17.32 -16.12 -14.12
C HIS A 128 -16.38 -17.26 -14.57
N PHE A 129 -16.23 -18.33 -13.79
CA PHE A 129 -15.26 -19.40 -14.05
C PHE A 129 -15.79 -20.83 -13.92
N ASP A 130 -17.09 -21.04 -13.65
CA ASP A 130 -17.74 -22.37 -13.65
C ASP A 130 -18.43 -22.71 -15.00
#